data_eef4efbdfe7d4436f00319ada14ea613
#
_entry.id   eef4efbdfe7d4436f00319ada14ea613
#
_cell.length_a   1.000
_cell.length_b   1.000
_cell.length_c   1.000
_cell.angle_alpha   90.00
_cell.angle_beta   90.00
_cell.angle_gamma   90.00
#
_symmetry.space_group_name_H-M   'P 1'
#
loop_
_entity.id
_entity.type
_entity.pdbx_description
1 polymer ?
#
loop_
_entity_poly.entity_id
_entity_poly.type
_entity_poly.pdbx_seq_one_letter_code
_entity_poly.pdbx_strand_id
1 'polypeptide(L)'
;MLSKNKIKYIHSLELKKTRKEEQVFLAEGPKLTGDLLGHFPCRFLAATSSWLQAHPDIQANEIAEVSQEELSRASLLKTPQQVLAVFEQPQYMLSPEFARQSLCLALDDIQDPGNLGTIIRLADWFGIEHIICSQNTVDVYNPKTIQATMGGIARVKVHYTCLLYTSPSPRDLSTS
;
A
#
# COMPACT_ATOMS: atom_id res chain seq x y z
N MET A 1 25.17 -6.13 -4.11
CA MET A 1 24.67 -7.26 -4.97
C MET A 1 23.50 -7.95 -4.28
N LEU A 2 22.34 -8.04 -4.96
CA LEU A 2 21.16 -8.73 -4.44
C LEU A 2 21.33 -10.25 -4.55
N SER A 3 21.11 -10.96 -3.44
CA SER A 3 21.13 -12.43 -3.47
C SER A 3 19.91 -12.97 -4.23
N LYS A 4 20.05 -14.16 -4.83
CA LYS A 4 18.92 -14.85 -5.51
C LYS A 4 17.71 -15.05 -4.58
N ASN A 5 17.96 -15.29 -3.28
CA ASN A 5 16.89 -15.44 -2.29
C ASN A 5 16.14 -14.13 -2.05
N LYS A 6 16.84 -12.99 -2.02
CA LYS A 6 16.22 -11.68 -1.86
C LYS A 6 15.34 -11.33 -3.08
N ILE A 7 15.80 -11.62 -4.29
CA ILE A 7 15.02 -11.44 -5.51
C ILE A 7 13.75 -12.31 -5.46
N LYS A 8 13.86 -13.60 -5.11
CA LYS A 8 12.70 -14.48 -4.95
C LYS A 8 11.73 -13.98 -3.90
N TYR A 9 12.25 -13.47 -2.79
CA TYR A 9 11.42 -12.87 -1.74
C TYR A 9 10.64 -11.66 -2.27
N ILE A 10 11.30 -10.72 -2.95
CA ILE A 10 10.63 -9.55 -3.54
C ILE A 10 9.53 -9.98 -4.52
N HIS A 11 9.81 -10.93 -5.42
CA HIS A 11 8.82 -11.45 -6.36
C HIS A 11 7.65 -12.15 -5.65
N SER A 12 7.90 -12.82 -4.53
CA SER A 12 6.82 -13.46 -3.75
C SER A 12 5.82 -12.47 -3.17
N LEU A 13 6.19 -11.19 -3.03
CA LEU A 13 5.31 -10.11 -2.57
C LEU A 13 4.23 -9.73 -3.61
N GLU A 14 4.28 -10.25 -4.82
CA GLU A 14 3.15 -10.21 -5.75
C GLU A 14 1.94 -10.99 -5.21
N LEU A 15 2.19 -12.02 -4.40
CA LEU A 15 1.15 -12.87 -3.82
C LEU A 15 0.57 -12.26 -2.54
N LYS A 16 -0.77 -12.15 -2.48
CA LYS A 16 -1.50 -11.66 -1.28
C LYS A 16 -1.13 -12.46 -0.03
N LYS A 17 -0.98 -13.79 -0.17
CA LYS A 17 -0.63 -14.68 0.94
C LYS A 17 0.68 -14.26 1.60
N THR A 18 1.74 -14.08 0.82
CA THR A 18 3.07 -13.68 1.34
C THR A 18 3.00 -12.31 2.01
N ARG A 19 2.35 -11.31 1.39
CA ARG A 19 2.20 -9.99 2.00
C ARG A 19 1.47 -10.04 3.34
N LYS A 20 0.45 -10.89 3.46
CA LYS A 20 -0.32 -11.07 4.70
C LYS A 20 0.48 -11.81 5.77
N GLU A 21 1.23 -12.83 5.42
CA GLU A 21 2.08 -13.59 6.34
C GLU A 21 3.24 -12.74 6.88
N GLU A 22 3.89 -11.99 5.99
CA GLU A 22 5.02 -11.12 6.31
C GLU A 22 4.61 -9.74 6.87
N GLN A 23 3.34 -9.37 6.73
CA GLN A 23 2.80 -8.04 7.10
C GLN A 23 3.57 -6.90 6.44
N VAL A 24 3.84 -7.03 5.14
CA VAL A 24 4.60 -6.04 4.34
C VAL A 24 3.91 -5.75 3.02
N PHE A 25 4.37 -4.67 2.37
CA PHE A 25 4.01 -4.33 0.99
C PHE A 25 5.21 -3.77 0.23
N LEU A 26 5.16 -3.86 -1.09
CA LEU A 26 6.20 -3.38 -2.00
C LEU A 26 5.79 -2.04 -2.61
N ALA A 27 6.71 -1.08 -2.62
CA ALA A 27 6.60 0.16 -3.38
C ALA A 27 7.84 0.34 -4.27
N GLU A 28 7.62 0.79 -5.50
CA GLU A 28 8.68 0.95 -6.49
C GLU A 28 8.64 2.32 -7.14
N GLY A 29 9.81 2.85 -7.45
CA GLY A 29 10.00 4.14 -8.09
C GLY A 29 10.32 5.27 -7.11
N PRO A 30 11.09 6.27 -7.56
CA PRO A 30 11.71 7.28 -6.70
C PRO A 30 10.69 8.16 -5.97
N LYS A 31 9.63 8.56 -6.66
CA LYS A 31 8.60 9.43 -6.06
C LYS A 31 7.78 8.68 -5.03
N LEU A 32 7.20 7.52 -5.41
CA LEU A 32 6.36 6.75 -4.51
C LEU A 32 7.12 6.30 -3.27
N THR A 33 8.31 5.73 -3.44
CA THR A 33 9.14 5.29 -2.31
C THR A 33 9.52 6.47 -1.42
N GLY A 34 9.90 7.61 -2.01
CA GLY A 34 10.22 8.82 -1.25
C GLY A 34 9.02 9.34 -0.44
N ASP A 35 7.82 9.35 -1.02
CA ASP A 35 6.59 9.78 -0.34
C ASP A 35 6.21 8.85 0.84
N LEU A 36 6.57 7.57 0.77
CA LEU A 36 6.25 6.59 1.82
C LEU A 36 7.30 6.49 2.93
N LEU A 37 8.55 6.86 2.64
CA LEU A 37 9.60 6.93 3.65
C LEU A 37 9.22 7.97 4.73
N GLY A 38 9.37 7.58 5.99
CA GLY A 38 8.95 8.41 7.12
C GLY A 38 7.48 8.23 7.54
N HIS A 39 6.62 7.65 6.67
CA HIS A 39 5.24 7.30 7.02
C HIS A 39 5.10 5.83 7.47
N PHE A 40 5.88 4.93 6.85
CA PHE A 40 5.89 3.51 7.18
C PHE A 40 7.29 3.04 7.51
N PRO A 41 7.45 2.12 8.48
CA PRO A 41 8.74 1.48 8.73
C PRO A 41 9.23 0.76 7.47
N CYS A 42 10.45 1.08 7.03
CA CYS A 42 11.06 0.45 5.86
C CYS A 42 11.89 -0.74 6.30
N ARG A 43 11.45 -1.96 5.95
CA ARG A 43 12.15 -3.20 6.29
C ARG A 43 13.37 -3.44 5.39
N PHE A 44 13.23 -3.12 4.10
CA PHE A 44 14.28 -3.31 3.11
C PHE A 44 14.16 -2.26 2.00
N LEU A 45 15.31 -1.75 1.57
CA LEU A 45 15.39 -0.82 0.45
C LEU A 45 16.53 -1.23 -0.48
N ALA A 46 16.26 -1.32 -1.77
CA ALA A 46 17.28 -1.48 -2.80
C ALA A 46 17.23 -0.29 -3.75
N ALA A 47 18.36 0.36 -3.94
CA ALA A 47 18.43 1.53 -4.80
C ALA A 47 19.79 1.66 -5.51
N THR A 48 19.78 2.42 -6.58
CA THR A 48 21.03 2.80 -7.28
C THR A 48 21.84 3.77 -6.45
N SER A 49 23.16 3.78 -6.66
CA SER A 49 24.08 4.71 -5.98
C SER A 49 23.64 6.17 -6.11
N SER A 50 23.22 6.57 -7.31
CA SER A 50 22.74 7.94 -7.57
C SER A 50 21.54 8.33 -6.74
N TRP A 51 20.61 7.41 -6.54
CA TRP A 51 19.43 7.67 -5.73
C TRP A 51 19.78 7.74 -4.24
N LEU A 52 20.64 6.84 -3.74
CA LEU A 52 21.10 6.87 -2.35
C LEU A 52 21.86 8.15 -2.00
N GLN A 53 22.71 8.64 -2.91
CA GLN A 53 23.44 9.91 -2.71
C GLN A 53 22.51 11.12 -2.62
N ALA A 54 21.38 11.09 -3.35
CA ALA A 54 20.37 12.16 -3.29
C ALA A 54 19.50 12.10 -2.01
N HIS A 55 19.54 10.97 -1.28
CA HIS A 55 18.71 10.74 -0.09
C HIS A 55 19.56 10.18 1.06
N PRO A 56 20.50 10.97 1.63
CA PRO A 56 21.45 10.47 2.64
C PRO A 56 20.82 10.10 3.98
N ASP A 57 19.65 10.66 4.31
CA ASP A 57 18.99 10.51 5.62
C ASP A 57 17.95 9.37 5.67
N ILE A 58 18.01 8.43 4.72
CA ILE A 58 17.05 7.32 4.67
C ILE A 58 17.19 6.41 5.87
N GLN A 59 16.06 6.09 6.48
CA GLN A 59 15.96 5.09 7.54
C GLN A 59 15.28 3.83 7.01
N ALA A 60 16.04 2.74 6.97
CA ALA A 60 15.55 1.40 6.66
C ALA A 60 16.34 0.36 7.46
N ASN A 61 15.71 -0.78 7.79
CA ASN A 61 16.38 -1.83 8.55
C ASN A 61 17.54 -2.45 7.75
N GLU A 62 17.39 -2.54 6.44
CA GLU A 62 18.40 -3.04 5.51
C GLU A 62 18.40 -2.20 4.24
N ILE A 63 19.56 -1.69 3.85
CA ILE A 63 19.76 -0.92 2.61
C ILE A 63 20.75 -1.66 1.72
N ALA A 64 20.39 -1.90 0.47
CA ALA A 64 21.23 -2.50 -0.53
C ALA A 64 21.50 -1.52 -1.69
N GLU A 65 22.75 -1.13 -1.87
CA GLU A 65 23.17 -0.48 -3.10
C GLU A 65 23.25 -1.51 -4.22
N VAL A 66 22.59 -1.23 -5.34
CA VAL A 66 22.46 -2.16 -6.47
C VAL A 66 22.66 -1.43 -7.80
N SER A 67 23.05 -2.20 -8.83
CA SER A 67 23.04 -1.68 -10.18
C SER A 67 21.61 -1.63 -10.74
N GLN A 68 21.40 -0.82 -11.79
CA GLN A 68 20.11 -0.76 -12.48
C GLN A 68 19.69 -2.12 -13.03
N GLU A 69 20.64 -2.95 -13.44
CA GLU A 69 20.38 -4.30 -13.94
C GLU A 69 19.91 -5.24 -12.82
N GLU A 70 20.53 -5.18 -11.64
CA GLU A 70 20.11 -5.95 -10.47
C GLU A 70 18.71 -5.52 -9.99
N LEU A 71 18.45 -4.21 -9.99
CA LEU A 71 17.14 -3.67 -9.66
C LEU A 71 16.08 -4.17 -10.64
N SER A 72 16.39 -4.17 -11.93
CA SER A 72 15.48 -4.66 -12.98
C SER A 72 15.11 -6.13 -12.84
N ARG A 73 16.02 -6.94 -12.30
CA ARG A 73 15.75 -8.36 -12.01
C ARG A 73 14.86 -8.56 -10.80
N ALA A 74 14.86 -7.63 -9.86
CA ALA A 74 14.08 -7.70 -8.62
C ALA A 74 12.71 -7.02 -8.74
N SER A 75 12.55 -6.08 -9.65
CA SER A 75 11.35 -5.28 -9.83
C SER A 75 10.18 -6.08 -10.41
N LEU A 76 8.97 -5.75 -9.99
CA LEU A 76 7.71 -6.22 -10.58
C LEU A 76 7.21 -5.30 -11.71
N LEU A 77 7.83 -4.13 -11.90
CA LEU A 77 7.46 -3.18 -12.94
C LEU A 77 8.05 -3.56 -14.29
N LYS A 78 7.31 -3.29 -15.36
CA LYS A 78 7.81 -3.43 -16.74
C LYS A 78 8.95 -2.49 -17.05
N THR A 79 8.96 -1.32 -16.43
CA THR A 79 9.99 -0.28 -16.57
C THR A 79 10.53 0.07 -15.18
N PRO A 80 11.47 -0.73 -14.65
CA PRO A 80 12.05 -0.53 -13.34
C PRO A 80 12.75 0.81 -13.22
N GLN A 81 12.57 1.46 -12.10
CA GLN A 81 13.21 2.73 -11.78
C GLN A 81 14.19 2.55 -10.62
N GLN A 82 14.91 3.60 -10.30
CA GLN A 82 16.09 3.67 -9.45
C GLN A 82 15.99 3.07 -8.04
N VAL A 83 14.79 2.78 -7.55
CA VAL A 83 14.56 2.30 -6.18
C VAL A 83 13.33 1.41 -6.07
N LEU A 84 13.41 0.42 -5.19
CA LEU A 84 12.30 -0.34 -4.66
C LEU A 84 12.43 -0.48 -3.14
N ALA A 85 11.32 -0.53 -2.42
CA ALA A 85 11.33 -0.68 -0.97
C ALA A 85 10.19 -1.59 -0.48
N VAL A 86 10.48 -2.33 0.58
CA VAL A 86 9.52 -3.17 1.31
C VAL A 86 9.20 -2.48 2.62
N PHE A 87 7.94 -2.07 2.78
CA PHE A 87 7.43 -1.40 3.96
C PHE A 87 6.59 -2.34 4.81
N GLU A 88 6.52 -2.09 6.11
CA GLU A 88 5.60 -2.78 7.01
C GLU A 88 4.18 -2.27 6.85
N GLN A 89 3.21 -3.18 6.90
CA GLN A 89 1.79 -2.82 6.86
C GLN A 89 1.37 -2.18 8.19
N PRO A 90 0.73 -1.01 8.16
CA PRO A 90 0.18 -0.42 9.38
C PRO A 90 -1.00 -1.24 9.90
N GLN A 91 -1.20 -1.19 11.21
CA GLN A 91 -2.36 -1.79 11.88
C GLN A 91 -3.32 -0.66 12.25
N TYR A 92 -4.45 -0.59 11.55
CA TYR A 92 -5.50 0.39 11.85
C TYR A 92 -6.67 -0.25 12.56
N MET A 93 -7.12 0.36 13.67
CA MET A 93 -8.35 -0.06 14.34
C MET A 93 -9.54 0.66 13.72
N LEU A 94 -10.54 -0.09 13.29
CA LEU A 94 -11.79 0.48 12.81
C LEU A 94 -12.64 0.89 14.01
N SER A 95 -13.01 2.18 14.08
CA SER A 95 -13.93 2.70 15.09
C SER A 95 -15.16 3.33 14.43
N PRO A 96 -16.38 3.05 14.90
CA PRO A 96 -17.60 3.69 14.41
C PRO A 96 -17.60 5.22 14.56
N GLU A 97 -16.76 5.76 15.42
CA GLU A 97 -16.65 7.20 15.65
C GLU A 97 -16.10 7.95 14.44
N PHE A 98 -15.31 7.29 13.58
CA PHE A 98 -14.80 7.91 12.35
C PHE A 98 -15.93 8.45 11.48
N ALA A 99 -16.98 7.65 11.28
CA ALA A 99 -18.13 8.02 10.46
C ALA A 99 -19.00 9.13 11.10
N ARG A 100 -18.87 9.39 12.39
CA ARG A 100 -19.56 10.48 13.07
C ARG A 100 -18.80 11.81 13.00
N GLN A 101 -17.48 11.75 12.87
CA GLN A 101 -16.60 12.92 12.96
C GLN A 101 -16.12 13.40 11.59
N SER A 102 -16.08 12.51 10.59
CA SER A 102 -15.54 12.83 9.27
C SER A 102 -16.28 12.06 8.16
N LEU A 103 -16.13 12.57 6.94
CA LEU A 103 -16.59 11.86 5.76
C LEU A 103 -15.72 10.61 5.55
N CYS A 104 -16.37 9.45 5.44
CA CYS A 104 -15.75 8.18 5.11
C CYS A 104 -16.31 7.65 3.79
N LEU A 105 -15.50 6.92 3.03
CA LEU A 105 -15.96 6.19 1.87
C LEU A 105 -16.19 4.73 2.23
N ALA A 106 -17.30 4.16 1.76
CA ALA A 106 -17.57 2.72 1.81
C ALA A 106 -17.49 2.16 0.39
N LEU A 107 -16.66 1.15 0.18
CA LEU A 107 -16.43 0.51 -1.12
C LEU A 107 -16.80 -0.97 -1.04
N ASP A 108 -17.74 -1.36 -1.89
CA ASP A 108 -18.16 -2.75 -1.97
C ASP A 108 -17.71 -3.37 -3.28
N ASP A 109 -17.06 -4.53 -3.18
CA ASP A 109 -16.67 -5.40 -4.30
C ASP A 109 -15.82 -4.71 -5.40
N ILE A 110 -14.93 -3.80 -5.03
CA ILE A 110 -13.98 -3.21 -5.98
C ILE A 110 -12.91 -4.25 -6.31
N GLN A 111 -12.91 -4.78 -7.54
CA GLN A 111 -12.02 -5.88 -7.96
C GLN A 111 -10.73 -5.39 -8.64
N ASP A 112 -10.78 -4.26 -9.34
CA ASP A 112 -9.62 -3.75 -10.08
C ASP A 112 -8.64 -2.99 -9.16
N PRO A 113 -7.35 -3.40 -9.12
CA PRO A 113 -6.34 -2.74 -8.28
C PRO A 113 -6.09 -1.28 -8.66
N GLY A 114 -6.16 -0.95 -9.95
CA GLY A 114 -5.97 0.41 -10.44
C GLY A 114 -7.11 1.33 -10.00
N ASN A 115 -8.35 0.83 -10.04
CA ASN A 115 -9.53 1.57 -9.58
C ASN A 115 -9.43 1.85 -8.07
N LEU A 116 -9.10 0.84 -7.25
CA LEU A 116 -8.93 1.05 -5.81
C LEU A 116 -7.84 2.09 -5.52
N GLY A 117 -6.68 1.97 -6.18
CA GLY A 117 -5.61 2.94 -6.01
C GLY A 117 -5.99 4.37 -6.43
N THR A 118 -6.75 4.50 -7.52
CA THR A 118 -7.26 5.80 -7.98
C THR A 118 -8.25 6.40 -6.98
N ILE A 119 -9.14 5.58 -6.40
CA ILE A 119 -10.09 6.03 -5.36
C ILE A 119 -9.31 6.51 -4.11
N ILE A 120 -8.29 5.79 -3.69
CA ILE A 120 -7.43 6.19 -2.56
C ILE A 120 -6.75 7.53 -2.86
N ARG A 121 -6.22 7.71 -4.07
CA ARG A 121 -5.62 8.98 -4.50
C ARG A 121 -6.62 10.14 -4.48
N LEU A 122 -7.87 9.91 -4.93
CA LEU A 122 -8.93 10.91 -4.86
C LEU A 122 -9.33 11.21 -3.41
N ALA A 123 -9.45 10.19 -2.56
CA ALA A 123 -9.72 10.36 -1.14
C ALA A 123 -8.67 11.25 -0.47
N ASP A 124 -7.38 11.00 -0.73
CA ASP A 124 -6.29 11.85 -0.27
C ASP A 124 -6.43 13.30 -0.75
N TRP A 125 -6.74 13.50 -2.04
CA TRP A 125 -6.92 14.83 -2.62
C TRP A 125 -8.07 15.62 -1.95
N PHE A 126 -9.16 14.94 -1.59
CA PHE A 126 -10.32 15.56 -0.93
C PHE A 126 -10.25 15.54 0.60
N GLY A 127 -9.16 15.10 1.20
CA GLY A 127 -8.98 15.05 2.65
C GLY A 127 -9.84 13.99 3.34
N ILE A 128 -10.21 12.91 2.64
CA ILE A 128 -10.95 11.78 3.21
C ILE A 128 -9.93 10.79 3.79
N GLU A 129 -9.85 10.70 5.10
CA GLU A 129 -8.86 9.86 5.80
C GLU A 129 -9.21 8.38 5.84
N HIS A 130 -10.50 8.03 5.82
CA HIS A 130 -10.95 6.65 6.06
C HIS A 130 -11.73 6.10 4.88
N ILE A 131 -11.28 4.94 4.39
CA ILE A 131 -12.00 4.11 3.40
C ILE A 131 -12.31 2.77 4.07
N ILE A 132 -13.57 2.34 3.98
CA ILE A 132 -14.05 1.08 4.51
C ILE A 132 -14.40 0.17 3.33
N CYS A 133 -13.68 -0.92 3.17
CA CYS A 133 -13.84 -1.87 2.08
C CYS A 133 -14.54 -3.15 2.55
N SER A 134 -15.40 -3.72 1.69
CA SER A 134 -15.88 -5.09 1.87
C SER A 134 -14.73 -6.10 1.76
N GLN A 135 -14.91 -7.28 2.35
CA GLN A 135 -13.91 -8.36 2.33
C GLN A 135 -13.56 -8.85 0.91
N ASN A 136 -14.47 -8.67 -0.05
CA ASN A 136 -14.28 -9.05 -1.44
C ASN A 136 -13.52 -8.00 -2.26
N THR A 137 -13.34 -6.78 -1.74
CA THR A 137 -12.56 -5.75 -2.41
C THR A 137 -11.10 -6.19 -2.51
N VAL A 138 -10.45 -5.89 -3.64
CA VAL A 138 -9.05 -6.20 -3.90
C VAL A 138 -8.15 -5.67 -2.77
N ASP A 139 -7.07 -6.40 -2.46
CA ASP A 139 -6.13 -6.03 -1.42
C ASP A 139 -5.45 -4.68 -1.72
N VAL A 140 -5.55 -3.74 -0.80
CA VAL A 140 -4.92 -2.41 -0.91
C VAL A 140 -3.41 -2.51 -1.07
N TYR A 141 -2.78 -3.54 -0.48
CA TYR A 141 -1.33 -3.77 -0.59
C TYR A 141 -0.91 -4.53 -1.85
N ASN A 142 -1.82 -4.81 -2.77
CA ASN A 142 -1.45 -5.27 -4.10
C ASN A 142 -0.49 -4.26 -4.75
N PRO A 143 0.66 -4.70 -5.33
CA PRO A 143 1.64 -3.78 -5.91
C PRO A 143 1.06 -2.81 -6.94
N LYS A 144 0.08 -3.24 -7.73
CA LYS A 144 -0.61 -2.36 -8.69
C LYS A 144 -1.47 -1.31 -8.00
N THR A 145 -2.13 -1.67 -6.90
CA THR A 145 -2.90 -0.71 -6.09
C THR A 145 -1.97 0.33 -5.48
N ILE A 146 -0.90 -0.11 -4.84
CA ILE A 146 0.11 0.79 -4.22
C ILE A 146 0.64 1.79 -5.25
N GLN A 147 1.01 1.33 -6.45
CA GLN A 147 1.46 2.22 -7.53
C GLN A 147 0.37 3.24 -7.93
N ALA A 148 -0.88 2.80 -8.06
CA ALA A 148 -1.98 3.67 -8.46
C ALA A 148 -2.38 4.70 -7.40
N THR A 149 -2.03 4.51 -6.12
CA THR A 149 -2.28 5.48 -5.05
C THR A 149 -1.44 6.75 -5.19
N MET A 150 -0.31 6.69 -5.91
CA MET A 150 0.63 7.81 -6.08
C MET A 150 1.07 8.43 -4.74
N GLY A 151 1.23 7.59 -3.70
CA GLY A 151 1.59 8.03 -2.34
C GLY A 151 0.40 8.31 -1.41
N GLY A 152 -0.82 8.36 -1.91
CA GLY A 152 -2.03 8.62 -1.11
C GLY A 152 -2.24 7.63 0.04
N ILE A 153 -1.71 6.41 -0.08
CA ILE A 153 -1.77 5.39 0.99
C ILE A 153 -1.10 5.83 2.30
N ALA A 154 -0.20 6.82 2.26
CA ALA A 154 0.44 7.37 3.46
C ALA A 154 -0.54 8.18 4.33
N ARG A 155 -1.62 8.71 3.75
CA ARG A 155 -2.57 9.61 4.41
C ARG A 155 -3.98 9.04 4.52
N VAL A 156 -4.30 8.01 3.71
CA VAL A 156 -5.61 7.37 3.69
C VAL A 156 -5.53 6.00 4.36
N LYS A 157 -6.36 5.77 5.37
CA LYS A 157 -6.44 4.52 6.12
C LYS A 157 -7.53 3.63 5.51
N VAL A 158 -7.14 2.46 5.02
CA VAL A 158 -8.06 1.50 4.41
C VAL A 158 -8.36 0.38 5.40
N HIS A 159 -9.64 0.16 5.66
CA HIS A 159 -10.16 -0.83 6.57
C HIS A 159 -10.96 -1.89 5.80
N TYR A 160 -10.87 -3.14 6.19
CA TYR A 160 -11.65 -4.23 5.62
C TYR A 160 -12.63 -4.78 6.66
N THR A 161 -13.93 -4.83 6.31
CA THR A 161 -14.99 -5.34 7.19
C THR A 161 -16.15 -5.90 6.39
N CYS A 162 -17.10 -6.52 7.08
CA CYS A 162 -18.35 -6.95 6.46
C CYS A 162 -19.34 -5.78 6.46
N LEU A 163 -19.56 -5.15 5.32
CA LEU A 163 -20.44 -3.98 5.19
C LEU A 163 -21.91 -4.31 5.44
N LEU A 164 -22.34 -5.56 5.21
CA LEU A 164 -23.72 -5.99 5.41
C LEU A 164 -24.18 -5.93 6.88
N TYR A 165 -23.26 -6.05 7.83
CA TYR A 165 -23.57 -5.98 9.27
C TYR A 165 -23.44 -4.58 9.86
N THR A 166 -22.96 -3.60 9.09
CA THR A 166 -22.73 -2.23 9.57
C THR A 166 -23.81 -1.24 9.15
N SER A 167 -24.67 -1.62 8.19
CA SER A 167 -25.78 -0.78 7.73
C SER A 167 -27.11 -1.47 8.06
N PRO A 168 -27.98 -0.88 8.91
CA PRO A 168 -29.30 -1.41 9.10
C PRO A 168 -30.07 -1.36 7.77
N SER A 169 -30.66 -2.51 7.39
CA SER A 169 -31.54 -2.57 6.22
C SER A 169 -32.74 -1.64 6.42
N PRO A 170 -33.24 -0.98 5.35
CA PRO A 170 -34.50 -0.22 5.43
C PRO A 170 -35.67 -1.06 5.98
N ARG A 171 -35.60 -2.39 5.91
CA ARG A 171 -36.58 -3.32 6.50
C ARG A 171 -36.46 -3.45 8.03
N ASP A 172 -35.29 -3.19 8.59
CA ASP A 172 -35.06 -3.25 10.04
C ASP A 172 -35.62 -2.01 10.77
N LEU A 173 -35.97 -0.96 10.02
CA LEU A 173 -36.56 0.28 10.52
C LEU A 173 -38.10 0.27 10.53
N SER A 174 -38.73 -0.81 10.05
CA SER A 174 -40.20 -0.91 9.89
C SER A 174 -40.93 -1.66 10.99
N THR A 175 -40.28 -2.01 12.10
CA THR A 175 -40.90 -2.66 13.27
C THR A 175 -40.89 -1.73 14.47
N SER A 176 -41.83 -0.82 14.49
CA SER A 176 -42.36 -0.16 15.70
C SER A 176 -43.78 0.31 15.45
#